data_0391e4706e80617dc0edff0980572e42
#
_entry.id   0391e4706e80617dc0edff0980572e42
#
_cell.length_a   1.000
_cell.length_b   1.000
_cell.length_c   1.000
_cell.angle_alpha   90.00
_cell.angle_beta   90.00
_cell.angle_gamma   90.00
#
_symmetry.space_group_name_H-M   'P 1'
#
loop_
_entity.id
_entity.type
_entity.pdbx_description
1 polymer ?
#
loop_
_entity_poly.entity_id
_entity_poly.type
_entity_poly.pdbx_seq_one_letter_code
_entity_poly.pdbx_strand_id
1 'polypeptide(L)'
;MPTSTRRSSLLALASLIALASAAQAQTLAIRAGRLVDPETAQVLTDQVILVEDGRFTAVGPNLAIPAGAEVIDLSDLTVLPGLVDAHNHLALTYKEDPERNIYYLTYVLDSTPLRAIQAASNGMQMLAAGFTIVRDMGNNGNYADTALRQAIEMGWIPGPTIINSGIIIGGMGGQFYPTPEMALEHSMVYPEYLDADTPDEMVKAVRQNALFGARVIKICVDCKPWGYTTDEIRLFIAEAAKAGMKVEGHVQTVDGARRAIEAGIWSIAHDSGLNEEMHREMARKGIFRAGTETPISLTGHTNPQRYQRTVERLRNAWELDVPITFSTDADYYVPGMTRGEVAIEFVETWKAAGIPASDILKAMTITGYRASETYDTRGRIEPGLVADLIAVPGNPLEDIDALRDVQFVLKDGMVFKQGGVMTPGAFFHGGPVNGARIR
;
A
#
# COMPACT_ATOMS: atom_id res chain seq x y z
N MET A 1 53.45 65.07 24.96
CA MET A 1 52.01 65.21 25.23
C MET A 1 51.32 65.45 23.92
N PRO A 2 50.49 64.57 23.42
CA PRO A 2 49.34 64.98 22.65
C PRO A 2 48.08 64.31 23.18
N THR A 3 47.04 65.10 23.14
CA THR A 3 45.69 64.92 23.59
C THR A 3 44.93 63.91 22.73
N SER A 4 44.31 62.93 23.39
CA SER A 4 43.44 61.94 22.78
C SER A 4 42.04 62.52 22.60
N THR A 5 41.57 62.64 21.38
CA THR A 5 40.18 62.88 21.05
C THR A 5 39.42 61.55 20.92
N ARG A 6 38.57 61.21 21.85
CA ARG A 6 37.59 60.11 21.76
C ARG A 6 36.49 60.49 20.76
N ARG A 7 36.42 59.79 19.65
CA ARG A 7 35.23 59.80 18.77
C ARG A 7 34.26 58.75 19.27
N SER A 8 33.12 59.21 19.73
CA SER A 8 31.97 58.40 20.07
C SER A 8 31.29 57.92 18.79
N SER A 9 31.45 56.62 18.48
CA SER A 9 30.68 55.99 17.39
C SER A 9 29.32 55.57 17.91
N LEU A 10 28.29 56.26 17.50
CA LEU A 10 26.91 55.83 17.66
C LEU A 10 26.68 54.60 16.75
N LEU A 11 26.56 53.42 17.34
CA LEU A 11 26.06 52.24 16.66
C LEU A 11 24.54 52.38 16.55
N ALA A 12 24.08 52.66 15.35
CA ALA A 12 22.67 52.48 14.96
C ALA A 12 22.36 51.00 14.92
N LEU A 13 21.64 50.49 15.93
CA LEU A 13 21.10 49.15 15.98
C LEU A 13 19.90 49.12 15.02
N ALA A 14 20.16 48.75 13.77
CA ALA A 14 19.10 48.43 12.81
C ALA A 14 18.46 47.11 13.25
N SER A 15 17.30 47.20 13.88
CA SER A 15 16.42 46.06 14.15
C SER A 15 15.93 45.48 12.82
N LEU A 16 16.62 44.47 12.31
CA LEU A 16 16.05 43.58 11.30
C LEU A 16 14.91 42.82 11.97
N ILE A 17 13.69 43.32 11.83
CA ILE A 17 12.51 42.52 12.00
C ILE A 17 12.50 41.55 10.84
N ALA A 18 13.02 40.35 11.07
CA ALA A 18 12.77 39.20 10.21
C ALA A 18 11.27 38.94 10.26
N LEU A 19 10.55 39.46 9.28
CA LEU A 19 9.23 38.90 8.92
C LEU A 19 9.47 37.47 8.53
N ALA A 20 9.41 36.60 9.52
CA ALA A 20 9.06 35.20 9.26
C ALA A 20 7.66 35.28 8.65
N SER A 21 7.58 35.24 7.32
CA SER A 21 6.35 34.88 6.64
C SER A 21 6.06 33.49 7.21
N ALA A 22 5.19 33.39 8.21
CA ALA A 22 4.49 32.20 8.50
C ALA A 22 3.87 31.82 7.16
N ALA A 23 4.37 30.75 6.54
CA ALA A 23 3.68 30.13 5.44
C ALA A 23 2.27 29.87 5.98
N GLN A 24 1.34 30.72 5.60
CA GLN A 24 -0.04 30.59 6.02
C GLN A 24 -0.46 29.24 5.45
N ALA A 25 -0.84 28.29 6.31
CA ALA A 25 -1.31 26.99 5.86
C ALA A 25 -2.37 27.25 4.80
N GLN A 26 -2.10 26.80 3.58
CA GLN A 26 -3.01 27.05 2.48
C GLN A 26 -4.22 26.15 2.68
N THR A 27 -5.35 26.77 3.05
CA THR A 27 -6.62 26.04 3.15
C THR A 27 -7.05 25.63 1.75
N LEU A 28 -7.30 24.34 1.56
CA LEU A 28 -7.90 23.81 0.35
C LEU A 28 -9.38 23.55 0.61
N ALA A 29 -10.25 24.01 -0.27
CA ALA A 29 -11.68 23.77 -0.24
C ALA A 29 -12.11 22.97 -1.48
N ILE A 30 -12.65 21.78 -1.28
CA ILE A 30 -13.09 20.90 -2.37
C ILE A 30 -14.60 20.87 -2.37
N ARG A 31 -15.20 21.19 -3.53
CA ARG A 31 -16.63 21.02 -3.79
C ARG A 31 -16.87 19.67 -4.44
N ALA A 32 -17.55 18.78 -3.74
CA ALA A 32 -17.88 17.44 -4.22
C ALA A 32 -19.36 17.36 -4.59
N GLY A 33 -19.67 17.03 -5.83
CA GLY A 33 -21.08 16.81 -6.24
C GLY A 33 -21.67 15.59 -5.56
N ARG A 34 -20.89 14.53 -5.45
CA ARG A 34 -21.18 13.33 -4.65
C ARG A 34 -19.99 13.02 -3.75
N LEU A 35 -20.29 12.58 -2.54
CA LEU A 35 -19.31 12.04 -1.59
C LEU A 35 -19.78 10.66 -1.16
N VAL A 36 -18.99 9.64 -1.44
CA VAL A 36 -19.26 8.25 -1.07
C VAL A 36 -18.59 7.92 0.25
N ASP A 37 -19.37 7.35 1.16
CA ASP A 37 -18.87 6.62 2.33
C ASP A 37 -18.88 5.12 2.02
N PRO A 38 -17.71 4.48 1.79
CA PRO A 38 -17.65 3.05 1.46
C PRO A 38 -18.00 2.12 2.63
N GLU A 39 -17.97 2.61 3.87
CA GLU A 39 -18.29 1.81 5.04
C GLU A 39 -19.81 1.57 5.17
N THR A 40 -20.58 2.62 4.92
CA THR A 40 -22.04 2.60 5.02
C THR A 40 -22.76 2.49 3.67
N ALA A 41 -22.01 2.54 2.56
CA ALA A 41 -22.49 2.63 1.18
C ALA A 41 -23.45 3.82 0.96
N GLN A 42 -23.26 4.91 1.70
CA GLN A 42 -24.05 6.14 1.55
C GLN A 42 -23.42 7.07 0.52
N VAL A 43 -24.29 7.82 -0.18
CA VAL A 43 -23.91 8.90 -1.07
C VAL A 43 -24.48 10.21 -0.52
N LEU A 44 -23.60 11.14 -0.17
CA LEU A 44 -23.96 12.51 0.21
C LEU A 44 -23.79 13.42 -1.01
N THR A 45 -24.72 14.36 -1.22
CA THR A 45 -24.63 15.29 -2.35
C THR A 45 -24.19 16.69 -1.88
N ASP A 46 -23.57 17.45 -2.78
CA ASP A 46 -23.25 18.86 -2.61
C ASP A 46 -22.42 19.16 -1.33
N GLN A 47 -21.39 18.35 -1.11
CA GLN A 47 -20.53 18.52 0.05
C GLN A 47 -19.37 19.49 -0.21
N VAL A 48 -19.00 20.25 0.82
CA VAL A 48 -17.75 21.00 0.87
C VAL A 48 -16.82 20.30 1.85
N ILE A 49 -15.59 20.07 1.43
CA ILE A 49 -14.52 19.43 2.21
C ILE A 49 -13.43 20.47 2.39
N LEU A 50 -13.07 20.79 3.64
CA LEU A 50 -11.98 21.69 3.96
C LEU A 50 -10.76 20.88 4.40
N VAL A 51 -9.58 21.26 3.89
CA VAL A 51 -8.30 20.63 4.20
C VAL A 51 -7.30 21.70 4.62
N GLU A 52 -6.64 21.48 5.76
CA GLU A 52 -5.54 22.33 6.27
C GLU A 52 -4.45 21.42 6.85
N ASP A 53 -3.20 21.75 6.65
CA ASP A 53 -2.05 21.02 7.17
C ASP A 53 -2.11 19.51 6.88
N GLY A 54 -2.59 19.14 5.69
CA GLY A 54 -2.68 17.74 5.25
C GLY A 54 -3.83 16.94 5.87
N ARG A 55 -4.77 17.59 6.58
CA ARG A 55 -5.89 16.94 7.25
C ARG A 55 -7.23 17.54 6.85
N PHE A 56 -8.26 16.73 6.88
CA PHE A 56 -9.62 17.23 6.81
C PHE A 56 -9.94 18.02 8.09
N THR A 57 -10.49 19.24 7.92
CA THR A 57 -10.88 20.09 9.05
C THR A 57 -12.39 20.21 9.17
N ALA A 58 -13.11 20.16 8.05
CA ALA A 58 -14.57 20.13 8.03
C ALA A 58 -15.08 19.41 6.79
N VAL A 59 -16.23 18.75 6.93
CA VAL A 59 -16.96 18.09 5.83
C VAL A 59 -18.45 18.33 6.06
N GLY A 60 -19.17 18.80 5.06
CA GLY A 60 -20.62 18.98 5.16
C GLY A 60 -21.22 19.83 4.04
N PRO A 61 -22.56 19.86 3.93
CA PRO A 61 -23.23 20.70 2.97
C PRO A 61 -23.17 22.17 3.42
N ASN A 62 -23.08 23.07 2.45
CA ASN A 62 -23.16 24.52 2.69
C ASN A 62 -22.10 25.09 3.67
N LEU A 63 -20.96 24.44 3.83
CA LEU A 63 -19.87 25.01 4.63
C LEU A 63 -19.36 26.30 3.99
N ALA A 64 -19.11 27.32 4.83
CA ALA A 64 -18.48 28.55 4.39
C ALA A 64 -17.03 28.26 3.97
N ILE A 65 -16.67 28.61 2.75
CA ILE A 65 -15.30 28.51 2.26
C ILE A 65 -14.52 29.70 2.82
N PRO A 66 -13.41 29.48 3.55
CA PRO A 66 -12.58 30.56 4.09
C PRO A 66 -12.08 31.51 3.00
N ALA A 67 -12.00 32.80 3.30
CA ALA A 67 -11.45 33.79 2.38
C ALA A 67 -9.96 33.45 2.11
N GLY A 68 -9.58 33.36 0.84
CA GLY A 68 -8.22 33.02 0.43
C GLY A 68 -7.94 31.50 0.32
N ALA A 69 -8.93 30.65 0.58
CA ALA A 69 -8.80 29.21 0.31
C ALA A 69 -8.68 28.96 -1.21
N GLU A 70 -7.83 28.02 -1.58
CA GLU A 70 -7.84 27.47 -2.94
C GLU A 70 -9.08 26.58 -3.12
N VAL A 71 -9.86 26.83 -4.16
CA VAL A 71 -11.10 26.10 -4.42
C VAL A 71 -10.90 25.13 -5.57
N ILE A 72 -11.11 23.84 -5.30
CA ILE A 72 -11.14 22.80 -6.31
C ILE A 72 -12.60 22.37 -6.52
N ASP A 73 -13.05 22.53 -7.75
CA ASP A 73 -14.42 22.15 -8.13
C ASP A 73 -14.47 20.75 -8.71
N LEU A 74 -15.08 19.82 -7.95
CA LEU A 74 -15.34 18.44 -8.32
C LEU A 74 -16.86 18.15 -8.31
N SER A 75 -17.69 19.18 -8.60
CA SER A 75 -19.14 19.08 -8.54
C SER A 75 -19.74 18.08 -9.55
N ASP A 76 -19.04 17.80 -10.64
CA ASP A 76 -19.44 16.79 -11.64
C ASP A 76 -18.93 15.37 -11.33
N LEU A 77 -18.12 15.20 -10.28
CA LEU A 77 -17.45 13.97 -9.92
C LEU A 77 -17.99 13.37 -8.61
N THR A 78 -17.66 12.11 -8.39
CA THR A 78 -17.85 11.41 -7.12
C THR A 78 -16.54 11.32 -6.37
N VAL A 79 -16.51 11.92 -5.20
CA VAL A 79 -15.37 11.91 -4.26
C VAL A 79 -15.51 10.72 -3.32
N LEU A 80 -14.39 10.04 -3.03
CA LEU A 80 -14.32 8.90 -2.11
C LEU A 80 -12.91 8.83 -1.50
N PRO A 81 -12.71 8.08 -0.40
CA PRO A 81 -11.37 7.85 0.13
C PRO A 81 -10.44 7.23 -0.91
N GLY A 82 -9.14 7.47 -0.78
CA GLY A 82 -8.14 6.81 -1.62
C GLY A 82 -8.19 5.29 -1.52
N LEU A 83 -7.77 4.61 -2.58
CA LEU A 83 -7.77 3.15 -2.66
C LEU A 83 -6.57 2.53 -1.95
N VAL A 84 -6.72 1.27 -1.55
CA VAL A 84 -5.68 0.44 -0.94
C VAL A 84 -5.47 -0.81 -1.76
N ASP A 85 -4.22 -1.09 -2.15
CA ASP A 85 -3.80 -2.42 -2.56
C ASP A 85 -3.06 -3.07 -1.39
N ALA A 86 -3.68 -4.08 -0.80
CA ALA A 86 -3.19 -4.67 0.44
C ALA A 86 -2.15 -5.78 0.24
N HIS A 87 -1.75 -6.06 -1.00
CA HIS A 87 -0.67 -6.98 -1.34
C HIS A 87 -0.14 -6.70 -2.75
N ASN A 88 1.04 -6.14 -2.85
CA ASN A 88 1.70 -5.80 -4.11
C ASN A 88 3.22 -6.01 -3.99
N HIS A 89 3.94 -5.95 -5.11
CA HIS A 89 5.39 -6.05 -5.22
C HIS A 89 5.92 -4.94 -6.12
N LEU A 90 6.13 -3.75 -5.56
CA LEU A 90 6.48 -2.57 -6.36
C LEU A 90 7.90 -2.64 -6.97
N ALA A 91 8.83 -3.30 -6.30
CA ALA A 91 10.22 -3.46 -6.78
C ALA A 91 10.41 -4.69 -7.68
N LEU A 92 9.31 -5.33 -8.09
CA LEU A 92 9.33 -6.46 -9.00
C LEU A 92 8.49 -6.14 -10.23
N THR A 93 9.06 -6.35 -11.43
CA THR A 93 8.32 -6.33 -12.70
C THR A 93 8.92 -7.40 -13.60
N TYR A 94 8.12 -8.39 -13.93
CA TYR A 94 8.53 -9.41 -14.89
C TYR A 94 8.72 -8.79 -16.28
N LYS A 95 9.79 -9.21 -16.95
CA LYS A 95 10.08 -8.81 -18.33
C LYS A 95 9.33 -9.70 -19.31
N GLU A 96 9.14 -9.22 -20.54
CA GLU A 96 8.21 -9.77 -21.55
C GLU A 96 8.53 -11.16 -22.13
N ASP A 97 9.39 -11.96 -21.55
CA ASP A 97 9.75 -13.26 -22.16
C ASP A 97 9.10 -14.44 -21.40
N PRO A 98 7.90 -14.91 -21.80
CA PRO A 98 7.18 -15.97 -21.11
C PRO A 98 7.84 -17.36 -21.23
N GLU A 99 8.82 -17.54 -22.11
CA GLU A 99 9.50 -18.84 -22.31
C GLU A 99 10.66 -19.05 -21.32
N ARG A 100 11.11 -17.98 -20.64
CA ARG A 100 12.14 -18.07 -19.64
C ARG A 100 11.52 -17.99 -18.25
N ASN A 101 12.10 -18.64 -17.27
CA ASN A 101 11.69 -18.45 -15.87
C ASN A 101 12.08 -17.05 -15.39
N ILE A 102 11.25 -16.09 -15.71
CA ILE A 102 11.50 -14.65 -15.60
C ILE A 102 11.58 -14.22 -14.15
N TYR A 103 10.79 -14.86 -13.26
CA TYR A 103 10.85 -14.65 -11.82
C TYR A 103 12.30 -14.76 -11.31
N TYR A 104 12.96 -15.86 -11.65
CA TYR A 104 14.33 -16.15 -11.23
C TYR A 104 15.36 -15.18 -11.87
N LEU A 105 15.19 -14.90 -13.17
CA LEU A 105 16.12 -14.02 -13.90
C LEU A 105 16.05 -12.57 -13.43
N THR A 106 14.88 -12.07 -13.01
CA THR A 106 14.74 -10.71 -12.50
C THR A 106 15.64 -10.49 -11.29
N TYR A 107 15.72 -11.45 -10.38
CA TYR A 107 16.59 -11.32 -9.19
C TYR A 107 18.07 -11.35 -9.51
N VAL A 108 18.45 -12.08 -10.55
CA VAL A 108 19.86 -12.20 -10.96
C VAL A 108 20.32 -11.02 -11.80
N LEU A 109 19.42 -10.45 -12.62
CA LEU A 109 19.78 -9.45 -13.61
C LEU A 109 19.59 -8.01 -13.14
N ASP A 110 18.64 -7.77 -12.23
CA ASP A 110 18.28 -6.41 -11.81
C ASP A 110 18.93 -6.10 -10.44
N SER A 111 19.85 -5.13 -10.44
CA SER A 111 20.45 -4.68 -9.19
C SER A 111 19.44 -4.00 -8.27
N THR A 112 19.64 -4.05 -6.95
CA THR A 112 18.77 -3.37 -5.96
C THR A 112 18.54 -1.88 -6.26
N PRO A 113 19.56 -1.08 -6.66
CA PRO A 113 19.31 0.31 -7.06
C PRO A 113 18.36 0.45 -8.26
N LEU A 114 18.48 -0.42 -9.27
CA LEU A 114 17.57 -0.42 -10.42
C LEU A 114 16.14 -0.75 -9.99
N ARG A 115 15.99 -1.73 -9.12
CA ARG A 115 14.69 -2.13 -8.56
C ARG A 115 14.06 -1.04 -7.71
N ALA A 116 14.84 -0.26 -6.96
CA ALA A 116 14.35 0.90 -6.22
C ALA A 116 13.80 1.99 -7.15
N ILE A 117 14.47 2.26 -8.28
CA ILE A 117 13.99 3.19 -9.30
C ILE A 117 12.71 2.67 -9.97
N GLN A 118 12.65 1.36 -10.26
CA GLN A 118 11.46 0.70 -10.79
C GLN A 118 10.29 0.81 -9.81
N ALA A 119 10.54 0.59 -8.51
CA ALA A 119 9.54 0.72 -7.46
C ALA A 119 8.99 2.16 -7.36
N ALA A 120 9.84 3.17 -7.53
CA ALA A 120 9.41 4.57 -7.59
C ALA A 120 8.47 4.83 -8.78
N SER A 121 8.79 4.29 -9.95
CA SER A 121 7.93 4.39 -11.14
C SER A 121 6.59 3.68 -10.92
N ASN A 122 6.61 2.44 -10.42
CA ASN A 122 5.41 1.67 -10.15
C ASN A 122 4.54 2.34 -9.07
N GLY A 123 5.15 2.84 -7.98
CA GLY A 123 4.44 3.56 -6.92
C GLY A 123 3.73 4.81 -7.43
N MET A 124 4.38 5.58 -8.30
CA MET A 124 3.76 6.74 -8.94
C MET A 124 2.58 6.34 -9.83
N GLN A 125 2.68 5.24 -10.57
CA GLN A 125 1.59 4.71 -11.40
C GLN A 125 0.40 4.24 -10.53
N MET A 126 0.67 3.60 -9.39
CA MET A 126 -0.36 3.23 -8.42
C MET A 126 -1.08 4.46 -7.87
N LEU A 127 -0.33 5.50 -7.46
CA LEU A 127 -0.93 6.75 -6.98
C LEU A 127 -1.78 7.43 -8.06
N ALA A 128 -1.33 7.45 -9.31
CA ALA A 128 -2.08 8.00 -10.44
C ALA A 128 -3.41 7.29 -10.70
N ALA A 129 -3.49 5.99 -10.38
CA ALA A 129 -4.71 5.18 -10.43
C ALA A 129 -5.56 5.26 -9.15
N GLY A 130 -5.18 6.11 -8.19
CA GLY A 130 -5.96 6.37 -6.97
C GLY A 130 -5.59 5.50 -5.78
N PHE A 131 -4.60 4.61 -5.87
CA PHE A 131 -4.12 3.87 -4.71
C PHE A 131 -3.25 4.77 -3.84
N THR A 132 -3.79 5.23 -2.72
CA THR A 132 -3.09 6.11 -1.76
C THR A 132 -2.32 5.32 -0.71
N ILE A 133 -2.62 4.03 -0.55
CA ILE A 133 -1.84 3.07 0.25
C ILE A 133 -1.53 1.83 -0.58
N VAL A 134 -0.32 1.32 -0.43
CA VAL A 134 0.11 0.02 -0.95
C VAL A 134 0.85 -0.74 0.14
N ARG A 135 0.46 -1.98 0.39
CA ARG A 135 1.26 -2.92 1.17
C ARG A 135 2.23 -3.63 0.22
N ASP A 136 3.50 -3.36 0.37
CA ASP A 136 4.57 -3.96 -0.43
C ASP A 136 5.12 -5.19 0.32
N MET A 137 4.81 -6.37 -0.20
CA MET A 137 4.91 -7.63 0.53
C MET A 137 6.16 -8.44 0.19
N GLY A 138 7.21 -7.74 -0.24
CA GLY A 138 8.53 -8.34 -0.44
C GLY A 138 8.96 -8.44 -1.90
N ASN A 139 9.95 -9.29 -2.17
CA ASN A 139 10.62 -9.38 -3.47
C ASN A 139 11.24 -8.03 -3.90
N ASN A 140 11.89 -7.35 -2.97
CA ASN A 140 12.40 -5.98 -3.09
C ASN A 140 13.93 -5.91 -3.28
N GLY A 141 14.61 -7.05 -3.36
CA GLY A 141 16.05 -7.04 -3.19
C GLY A 141 16.43 -6.59 -1.78
N ASN A 142 17.53 -5.86 -1.65
CA ASN A 142 18.03 -5.43 -0.35
C ASN A 142 17.35 -4.14 0.12
N TYR A 143 16.10 -4.22 0.63
CA TYR A 143 15.33 -3.11 1.20
C TYR A 143 15.03 -1.94 0.23
N ALA A 144 14.82 -2.22 -1.05
CA ALA A 144 14.40 -1.19 -2.00
C ALA A 144 13.02 -0.59 -1.65
N ASP A 145 12.13 -1.37 -1.05
CA ASP A 145 10.83 -0.94 -0.51
C ASP A 145 10.97 0.09 0.62
N THR A 146 11.93 -0.11 1.51
CA THR A 146 12.25 0.87 2.57
C THR A 146 12.79 2.16 1.98
N ALA A 147 13.68 2.08 0.98
CA ALA A 147 14.19 3.25 0.28
C ALA A 147 13.07 4.02 -0.44
N LEU A 148 12.16 3.31 -1.10
CA LEU A 148 10.97 3.88 -1.73
C LEU A 148 10.11 4.62 -0.70
N ARG A 149 9.73 3.94 0.40
CA ARG A 149 8.92 4.55 1.46
C ARG A 149 9.56 5.83 1.99
N GLN A 150 10.85 5.78 2.33
CA GLN A 150 11.59 6.94 2.85
C GLN A 150 11.63 8.10 1.85
N ALA A 151 11.87 7.82 0.56
CA ALA A 151 11.89 8.86 -0.47
C ALA A 151 10.52 9.54 -0.63
N ILE A 152 9.41 8.79 -0.53
CA ILE A 152 8.06 9.35 -0.55
C ILE A 152 7.80 10.16 0.72
N GLU A 153 8.12 9.63 1.91
CA GLU A 153 7.94 10.31 3.21
C GLU A 153 8.73 11.61 3.31
N MET A 154 9.90 11.67 2.67
CA MET A 154 10.74 12.88 2.58
C MET A 154 10.28 13.86 1.48
N GLY A 155 9.24 13.52 0.71
CA GLY A 155 8.73 14.36 -0.38
C GLY A 155 9.70 14.48 -1.58
N TRP A 156 10.60 13.53 -1.76
CA TRP A 156 11.51 13.52 -2.90
C TRP A 156 10.85 13.00 -4.17
N ILE A 157 9.93 12.08 -4.03
CA ILE A 157 9.15 11.50 -5.13
C ILE A 157 7.68 11.35 -4.74
N PRO A 158 6.73 11.46 -5.68
CA PRO A 158 5.34 11.12 -5.43
C PRO A 158 5.16 9.61 -5.31
N GLY A 159 4.18 9.20 -4.50
CA GLY A 159 3.83 7.80 -4.34
C GLY A 159 2.78 7.58 -3.25
N PRO A 160 2.23 6.37 -3.14
CA PRO A 160 1.32 6.00 -2.07
C PRO A 160 2.05 5.93 -0.72
N THR A 161 1.30 5.87 0.36
CA THR A 161 1.84 5.43 1.65
C THR A 161 2.23 3.95 1.54
N ILE A 162 3.49 3.63 1.79
CA ILE A 162 4.01 2.26 1.66
C ILE A 162 4.06 1.59 3.03
N ILE A 163 3.37 0.45 3.15
CA ILE A 163 3.50 -0.48 4.28
C ILE A 163 4.40 -1.63 3.81
N ASN A 164 5.68 -1.47 4.03
CA ASN A 164 6.71 -2.34 3.47
C ASN A 164 7.07 -3.50 4.39
N SER A 165 7.33 -4.68 3.81
CA SER A 165 7.71 -5.88 4.57
C SER A 165 9.22 -6.09 4.72
N GLY A 166 10.03 -5.38 3.96
CA GLY A 166 11.44 -5.71 3.85
C GLY A 166 11.65 -7.05 3.13
N ILE A 167 12.62 -7.83 3.59
CA ILE A 167 12.95 -9.13 2.99
C ILE A 167 11.97 -10.21 3.51
N ILE A 168 11.44 -11.02 2.63
CA ILE A 168 10.55 -12.14 3.00
C ILE A 168 11.34 -13.14 3.86
N ILE A 169 10.73 -13.68 4.91
CA ILE A 169 11.35 -14.68 5.77
C ILE A 169 10.80 -16.06 5.38
N GLY A 170 11.69 -17.04 5.18
CA GLY A 170 11.30 -18.38 4.80
C GLY A 170 12.31 -19.44 5.28
N GLY A 171 11.97 -20.71 5.16
CA GLY A 171 12.97 -21.77 5.25
C GLY A 171 14.01 -21.65 4.13
N MET A 172 15.14 -22.31 4.28
CA MET A 172 16.28 -22.23 3.36
C MET A 172 15.86 -22.19 1.88
N GLY A 173 16.28 -21.10 1.20
CA GLY A 173 15.98 -20.87 -0.20
C GLY A 173 14.61 -20.27 -0.49
N GLY A 174 13.77 -19.96 0.52
CA GLY A 174 12.45 -19.34 0.34
C GLY A 174 11.57 -20.11 -0.66
N GLN A 175 11.01 -19.41 -1.65
CA GLN A 175 10.24 -20.03 -2.74
C GLN A 175 11.11 -20.67 -3.81
N PHE A 176 12.43 -20.48 -3.78
CA PHE A 176 13.35 -21.06 -4.75
C PHE A 176 13.77 -22.48 -4.35
N TYR A 177 14.19 -23.25 -5.35
CA TYR A 177 14.81 -24.57 -5.19
C TYR A 177 16.22 -24.52 -5.80
N PRO A 178 17.15 -23.82 -5.11
CA PRO A 178 18.51 -23.69 -5.61
C PRO A 178 19.22 -25.04 -5.66
N THR A 179 20.23 -25.18 -6.54
CA THR A 179 21.14 -26.33 -6.47
C THR A 179 21.94 -26.25 -5.17
N PRO A 180 22.52 -27.39 -4.70
CA PRO A 180 23.33 -27.37 -3.47
C PRO A 180 24.44 -26.33 -3.50
N GLU A 181 25.08 -26.12 -4.64
CA GLU A 181 26.17 -25.15 -4.82
C GLU A 181 25.64 -23.71 -4.64
N MET A 182 24.47 -23.41 -5.22
CA MET A 182 23.85 -22.08 -5.11
C MET A 182 23.36 -21.80 -3.69
N ALA A 183 22.83 -22.79 -3.01
CA ALA A 183 22.34 -22.67 -1.63
C ALA A 183 23.52 -22.40 -0.65
N LEU A 184 24.67 -23.03 -0.84
CA LEU A 184 25.84 -22.85 0.01
C LEU A 184 26.44 -21.44 -0.10
N GLU A 185 26.34 -20.79 -1.26
CA GLU A 185 26.89 -19.45 -1.46
C GLU A 185 25.92 -18.32 -1.07
N HIS A 186 24.67 -18.61 -0.71
CA HIS A 186 23.60 -17.65 -0.41
C HIS A 186 23.34 -16.58 -1.50
N SER A 187 24.08 -16.62 -2.61
CA SER A 187 24.17 -15.53 -3.58
C SER A 187 22.95 -15.39 -4.48
N MET A 188 22.17 -16.45 -4.63
CA MET A 188 21.03 -16.47 -5.55
C MET A 188 19.66 -16.21 -4.88
N VAL A 189 19.57 -16.36 -3.57
CA VAL A 189 18.32 -16.25 -2.83
C VAL A 189 18.32 -15.01 -1.96
N TYR A 190 19.42 -14.74 -1.26
CA TYR A 190 19.63 -13.47 -0.59
C TYR A 190 19.92 -12.39 -1.67
N PRO A 191 19.30 -11.20 -1.64
CA PRO A 191 18.47 -10.67 -0.53
C PRO A 191 16.95 -10.84 -0.69
N GLU A 192 16.47 -11.76 -1.49
CA GLU A 192 15.00 -11.95 -1.66
C GLU A 192 14.35 -12.63 -0.46
N TYR A 193 15.10 -13.55 0.18
CA TYR A 193 14.66 -14.28 1.36
C TYR A 193 15.73 -14.28 2.45
N LEU A 194 15.29 -14.11 3.70
CA LEU A 194 16.07 -14.43 4.88
C LEU A 194 15.76 -15.87 5.27
N ASP A 195 16.77 -16.72 5.24
CA ASP A 195 16.66 -18.09 5.72
C ASP A 195 16.46 -18.11 7.24
N ALA A 196 15.45 -18.83 7.71
CA ALA A 196 15.09 -18.91 9.11
C ALA A 196 14.48 -20.30 9.40
N ASP A 197 15.34 -21.29 9.59
CA ASP A 197 14.96 -22.67 9.87
C ASP A 197 14.98 -23.02 11.36
N THR A 198 15.56 -22.14 12.21
CA THR A 198 15.61 -22.28 13.66
C THR A 198 14.96 -21.10 14.39
N PRO A 199 14.49 -21.28 15.64
CA PRO A 199 13.91 -20.18 16.43
C PRO A 199 14.83 -18.94 16.55
N ASP A 200 16.14 -19.12 16.70
CA ASP A 200 17.08 -18.01 16.80
C ASP A 200 17.20 -17.24 15.48
N GLU A 201 17.20 -17.94 14.35
CA GLU A 201 17.19 -17.33 13.02
C GLU A 201 15.88 -16.59 12.75
N MET A 202 14.72 -17.14 13.15
CA MET A 202 13.43 -16.48 13.04
C MET A 202 13.41 -15.15 13.80
N VAL A 203 13.88 -15.15 15.04
CA VAL A 203 13.99 -13.94 15.87
C VAL A 203 14.95 -12.92 15.22
N LYS A 204 16.10 -13.39 14.74
CA LYS A 204 17.09 -12.54 14.07
C LYS A 204 16.53 -11.92 12.80
N ALA A 205 15.83 -12.68 11.95
CA ALA A 205 15.25 -12.20 10.70
C ALA A 205 14.18 -11.12 10.94
N VAL A 206 13.28 -11.31 11.91
CA VAL A 206 12.29 -10.29 12.30
C VAL A 206 12.97 -9.01 12.77
N ARG A 207 13.99 -9.12 13.64
CA ARG A 207 14.73 -7.97 14.16
C ARG A 207 15.53 -7.25 13.06
N GLN A 208 16.06 -7.98 12.10
CA GLN A 208 16.75 -7.40 10.94
C GLN A 208 15.79 -6.54 10.11
N ASN A 209 14.59 -7.08 9.77
CA ASN A 209 13.57 -6.32 9.06
C ASN A 209 13.11 -5.09 9.85
N ALA A 210 12.89 -5.22 11.15
CA ALA A 210 12.54 -4.10 12.03
C ALA A 210 13.63 -3.02 12.03
N LEU A 211 14.91 -3.41 12.17
CA LEU A 211 16.06 -2.50 12.16
C LEU A 211 16.14 -1.71 10.86
N PHE A 212 15.91 -2.36 9.73
CA PHE A 212 15.96 -1.74 8.40
C PHE A 212 14.64 -1.11 7.95
N GLY A 213 13.67 -1.00 8.86
CA GLY A 213 12.51 -0.13 8.69
C GLY A 213 11.29 -0.78 8.04
N ALA A 214 11.16 -2.10 8.07
CA ALA A 214 9.91 -2.76 7.72
C ALA A 214 8.76 -2.30 8.63
N ARG A 215 7.54 -2.32 8.11
CA ARG A 215 6.29 -1.96 8.81
C ARG A 215 5.38 -3.16 9.04
N VAL A 216 5.62 -4.25 8.36
CA VAL A 216 4.93 -5.53 8.45
C VAL A 216 5.97 -6.64 8.26
N ILE A 217 5.70 -7.84 8.75
CA ILE A 217 6.54 -9.01 8.49
C ILE A 217 5.83 -9.91 7.49
N LYS A 218 6.53 -10.31 6.43
CA LYS A 218 6.08 -11.32 5.47
C LYS A 218 6.85 -12.61 5.71
N ILE A 219 6.13 -13.71 5.94
CA ILE A 219 6.71 -15.05 6.08
C ILE A 219 6.19 -15.98 5.00
N CYS A 220 7.00 -16.94 4.58
CA CYS A 220 6.60 -18.04 3.72
C CYS A 220 6.28 -19.27 4.57
N VAL A 221 5.00 -19.50 4.86
CA VAL A 221 4.56 -20.53 5.81
C VAL A 221 4.84 -21.94 5.28
N ASP A 222 4.63 -22.17 3.99
CA ASP A 222 4.64 -23.49 3.38
C ASP A 222 5.37 -23.55 2.02
N CYS A 223 6.37 -22.68 1.85
CA CYS A 223 7.19 -22.67 0.62
C CYS A 223 8.09 -23.90 0.46
N LYS A 224 8.27 -24.66 1.52
CA LYS A 224 9.06 -25.88 1.55
C LYS A 224 8.21 -27.04 2.08
N PRO A 225 8.56 -28.32 1.74
CA PRO A 225 7.81 -29.48 2.22
C PRO A 225 7.69 -29.57 3.75
N TRP A 226 8.67 -29.06 4.51
CA TRP A 226 8.61 -29.04 5.98
C TRP A 226 7.77 -27.90 6.55
N GLY A 227 7.71 -26.73 5.90
CA GLY A 227 6.88 -25.56 6.32
C GLY A 227 6.98 -25.20 7.81
N TYR A 228 6.58 -23.98 8.18
CA TYR A 228 6.57 -23.60 9.60
C TYR A 228 5.44 -24.27 10.38
N THR A 229 5.74 -24.69 11.60
CA THR A 229 4.77 -25.20 12.57
C THR A 229 3.92 -24.04 13.14
N THR A 230 2.80 -24.40 13.80
CA THR A 230 1.95 -23.40 14.49
C THR A 230 2.74 -22.61 15.54
N ASP A 231 3.65 -23.25 16.29
CA ASP A 231 4.44 -22.60 17.35
C ASP A 231 5.53 -21.68 16.75
N GLU A 232 6.14 -22.04 15.66
CA GLU A 232 7.08 -21.18 14.92
C GLU A 232 6.37 -19.94 14.34
N ILE A 233 5.15 -20.09 13.80
CA ILE A 233 4.35 -18.93 13.35
C ILE A 233 4.00 -18.04 14.56
N ARG A 234 3.66 -18.61 15.72
CA ARG A 234 3.45 -17.84 16.96
C ARG A 234 4.70 -17.09 17.39
N LEU A 235 5.90 -17.68 17.23
CA LEU A 235 7.16 -17.01 17.52
C LEU A 235 7.36 -15.78 16.62
N PHE A 236 7.11 -15.89 15.32
CA PHE A 236 7.14 -14.73 14.42
C PHE A 236 6.17 -13.64 14.86
N ILE A 237 4.93 -13.99 15.20
CA ILE A 237 3.90 -13.05 15.65
C ILE A 237 4.35 -12.34 16.95
N ALA A 238 4.84 -13.10 17.92
CA ALA A 238 5.28 -12.56 19.20
C ALA A 238 6.51 -11.63 19.05
N GLU A 239 7.45 -11.97 18.19
CA GLU A 239 8.64 -11.14 17.96
C GLU A 239 8.32 -9.89 17.17
N ALA A 240 7.49 -9.98 16.11
CA ALA A 240 7.01 -8.85 15.32
C ALA A 240 6.23 -7.84 16.18
N ALA A 241 5.40 -8.33 17.10
CA ALA A 241 4.61 -7.50 18.02
C ALA A 241 5.47 -6.61 18.92
N LYS A 242 6.69 -7.03 19.29
CA LYS A 242 7.64 -6.20 20.08
C LYS A 242 8.07 -4.94 19.31
N ALA A 243 8.03 -4.97 17.99
CA ALA A 243 8.30 -3.82 17.11
C ALA A 243 7.02 -3.15 16.59
N GLY A 244 5.84 -3.52 17.11
CA GLY A 244 4.55 -2.99 16.69
C GLY A 244 4.13 -3.45 15.30
N MET A 245 4.64 -4.58 14.82
CA MET A 245 4.35 -5.10 13.47
C MET A 245 3.43 -6.31 13.51
N LYS A 246 2.62 -6.46 12.47
CA LYS A 246 1.82 -7.64 12.17
C LYS A 246 2.58 -8.61 11.28
N VAL A 247 2.06 -9.84 11.15
CA VAL A 247 2.62 -10.89 10.30
C VAL A 247 1.62 -11.29 9.24
N GLU A 248 2.06 -11.29 7.98
CA GLU A 248 1.32 -11.88 6.87
C GLU A 248 2.04 -13.14 6.37
N GLY A 249 1.27 -14.19 6.09
CA GLY A 249 1.78 -15.47 5.60
C GLY A 249 1.46 -15.70 4.13
N HIS A 250 2.48 -16.05 3.34
CA HIS A 250 2.30 -16.74 2.08
C HIS A 250 1.86 -18.17 2.37
N VAL A 251 0.68 -18.56 1.90
CA VAL A 251 0.07 -19.87 2.23
C VAL A 251 -0.57 -20.47 0.99
N GLN A 252 -0.13 -21.65 0.61
CA GLN A 252 -0.65 -22.36 -0.57
C GLN A 252 -1.23 -23.73 -0.28
N THR A 253 -0.95 -24.32 0.88
CA THR A 253 -1.41 -25.66 1.25
C THR A 253 -2.48 -25.62 2.33
N VAL A 254 -3.33 -26.66 2.36
CA VAL A 254 -4.35 -26.83 3.40
C VAL A 254 -3.72 -26.92 4.80
N ASP A 255 -2.58 -27.57 4.91
CA ASP A 255 -1.88 -27.74 6.18
C ASP A 255 -1.23 -26.42 6.66
N GLY A 256 -0.61 -25.65 5.74
CA GLY A 256 -0.08 -24.33 6.02
C GLY A 256 -1.19 -23.36 6.48
N ALA A 257 -2.33 -23.38 5.80
CA ALA A 257 -3.49 -22.55 6.14
C ALA A 257 -4.01 -22.84 7.57
N ARG A 258 -4.17 -24.13 7.91
CA ARG A 258 -4.61 -24.55 9.25
C ARG A 258 -3.64 -24.03 10.33
N ARG A 259 -2.33 -24.25 10.15
CA ARG A 259 -1.30 -23.81 11.09
C ARG A 259 -1.28 -22.29 11.26
N ALA A 260 -1.40 -21.53 10.16
CA ALA A 260 -1.44 -20.07 10.20
C ALA A 260 -2.68 -19.55 10.95
N ILE A 261 -3.86 -20.12 10.67
CA ILE A 261 -5.12 -19.77 11.36
C ILE A 261 -5.06 -20.12 12.85
N GLU A 262 -4.55 -21.31 13.19
CA GLU A 262 -4.37 -21.72 14.60
C GLU A 262 -3.42 -20.80 15.36
N ALA A 263 -2.34 -20.37 14.71
CA ALA A 263 -1.37 -19.44 15.28
C ALA A 263 -1.95 -18.04 15.53
N GLY A 264 -3.03 -17.67 14.85
CA GLY A 264 -3.63 -16.34 14.95
C GLY A 264 -2.89 -15.30 14.14
N ILE A 265 -2.46 -15.66 12.93
CA ILE A 265 -1.80 -14.74 12.00
C ILE A 265 -2.71 -13.56 11.64
N TRP A 266 -2.11 -12.41 11.28
CA TRP A 266 -2.89 -11.20 10.96
C TRP A 266 -3.57 -11.29 9.60
N SER A 267 -2.85 -11.74 8.57
CA SER A 267 -3.38 -11.93 7.23
C SER A 267 -2.77 -13.14 6.52
N ILE A 268 -3.55 -13.74 5.62
CA ILE A 268 -3.16 -14.86 4.76
C ILE A 268 -3.21 -14.40 3.32
N ALA A 269 -2.08 -14.54 2.62
CA ALA A 269 -1.95 -14.32 1.19
C ALA A 269 -2.07 -15.63 0.40
N HIS A 270 -2.60 -15.56 -0.82
CA HIS A 270 -2.71 -16.66 -1.79
C HIS A 270 -3.55 -17.83 -1.27
N ASP A 271 -4.80 -17.71 -1.20
CA ASP A 271 -5.79 -18.57 -0.59
C ASP A 271 -5.92 -20.02 -1.13
N SER A 272 -4.96 -20.52 -1.90
CA SER A 272 -5.05 -21.82 -2.57
C SER A 272 -5.33 -22.99 -1.62
N GLY A 273 -4.88 -22.88 -0.37
CA GLY A 273 -5.08 -23.88 0.68
C GLY A 273 -6.34 -23.71 1.52
N LEU A 274 -7.11 -22.63 1.34
CA LEU A 274 -8.27 -22.32 2.17
C LEU A 274 -9.50 -23.12 1.69
N ASN A 275 -10.30 -23.58 2.64
CA ASN A 275 -11.59 -24.21 2.44
C ASN A 275 -12.67 -23.50 3.27
N GLU A 276 -13.93 -23.91 3.15
CA GLU A 276 -15.07 -23.29 3.81
C GLU A 276 -14.93 -23.26 5.35
N GLU A 277 -14.46 -24.32 5.97
CA GLU A 277 -14.25 -24.40 7.43
C GLU A 277 -13.21 -23.35 7.86
N MET A 278 -12.12 -23.23 7.11
CA MET A 278 -11.06 -22.26 7.36
C MET A 278 -11.56 -20.82 7.16
N HIS A 279 -12.38 -20.55 6.15
CA HIS A 279 -13.01 -19.25 5.97
C HIS A 279 -13.89 -18.88 7.18
N ARG A 280 -14.72 -19.80 7.70
CA ARG A 280 -15.50 -19.56 8.93
C ARG A 280 -14.61 -19.22 10.14
N GLU A 281 -13.49 -19.91 10.27
CA GLU A 281 -12.56 -19.66 11.37
C GLU A 281 -11.82 -18.32 11.20
N MET A 282 -11.43 -17.96 9.98
CA MET A 282 -10.87 -16.63 9.67
C MET A 282 -11.86 -15.51 10.00
N ALA A 283 -13.12 -15.63 9.58
CA ALA A 283 -14.17 -14.68 9.90
C ALA A 283 -14.33 -14.52 11.42
N ARG A 284 -14.41 -15.64 12.15
CA ARG A 284 -14.53 -15.66 13.61
C ARG A 284 -13.36 -15.00 14.34
N LYS A 285 -12.15 -15.17 13.81
CA LYS A 285 -10.90 -14.61 14.40
C LYS A 285 -10.57 -13.22 13.87
N GLY A 286 -11.23 -12.73 12.84
CA GLY A 286 -10.91 -11.46 12.18
C GLY A 286 -9.59 -11.50 11.41
N ILE A 287 -9.19 -12.67 10.89
CA ILE A 287 -7.98 -12.83 10.09
C ILE A 287 -8.26 -12.33 8.67
N PHE A 288 -7.47 -11.39 8.19
CA PHE A 288 -7.63 -10.84 6.84
C PHE A 288 -7.23 -11.85 5.77
N ARG A 289 -7.98 -11.82 4.67
CA ARG A 289 -7.67 -12.61 3.47
C ARG A 289 -7.19 -11.68 2.35
N ALA A 290 -5.96 -11.89 1.88
CA ALA A 290 -5.35 -11.25 0.72
C ALA A 290 -5.23 -12.29 -0.40
N GLY A 291 -6.32 -12.53 -1.11
CA GLY A 291 -6.44 -13.70 -1.99
C GLY A 291 -5.70 -13.61 -3.32
N THR A 292 -5.31 -12.42 -3.75
CA THR A 292 -4.54 -12.16 -4.97
C THR A 292 -5.18 -12.75 -6.24
N GLU A 293 -6.45 -12.42 -6.45
CA GLU A 293 -7.32 -13.04 -7.47
C GLU A 293 -7.07 -12.53 -8.88
N THR A 294 -5.97 -12.98 -9.49
CA THR A 294 -5.57 -12.55 -10.84
C THR A 294 -6.67 -12.80 -11.86
N PRO A 295 -7.10 -11.77 -12.60
CA PRO A 295 -8.15 -11.91 -13.61
C PRO A 295 -7.66 -12.70 -14.82
N ILE A 296 -8.62 -13.37 -15.48
CA ILE A 296 -8.32 -14.21 -16.64
C ILE A 296 -7.73 -13.42 -17.80
N SER A 297 -8.08 -12.14 -17.92
CA SER A 297 -7.53 -11.22 -18.94
C SER A 297 -6.01 -11.05 -18.83
N LEU A 298 -5.45 -11.12 -17.62
CA LEU A 298 -4.01 -10.97 -17.38
C LEU A 298 -3.25 -12.30 -17.42
N THR A 299 -3.91 -13.45 -17.22
CA THR A 299 -3.26 -14.77 -17.20
C THR A 299 -3.14 -15.42 -18.57
N GLY A 300 -3.61 -14.80 -19.63
CA GLY A 300 -3.57 -15.35 -20.99
C GLY A 300 -4.42 -16.63 -21.16
N HIS A 301 -5.45 -16.83 -20.36
CA HIS A 301 -6.38 -17.97 -20.42
C HIS A 301 -5.75 -19.35 -20.27
N THR A 302 -4.58 -19.47 -19.68
CA THR A 302 -3.84 -20.72 -19.64
C THR A 302 -4.50 -21.84 -18.83
N ASN A 303 -5.40 -21.50 -17.87
CA ASN A 303 -6.13 -22.50 -17.07
C ASN A 303 -7.50 -22.01 -16.58
N PRO A 304 -8.58 -22.13 -17.39
CA PRO A 304 -9.93 -21.69 -17.01
C PRO A 304 -10.47 -22.37 -15.73
N GLN A 305 -10.13 -23.65 -15.49
CA GLN A 305 -10.58 -24.36 -14.29
C GLN A 305 -9.91 -23.82 -13.02
N ARG A 306 -8.64 -23.41 -13.11
CA ARG A 306 -7.95 -22.75 -11.99
C ARG A 306 -8.61 -21.42 -11.68
N TYR A 307 -8.90 -20.61 -12.71
CA TYR A 307 -9.60 -19.36 -12.56
C TYR A 307 -10.98 -19.52 -11.91
N GLN A 308 -11.78 -20.51 -12.40
CA GLN A 308 -13.09 -20.79 -11.82
C GLN A 308 -13.00 -21.12 -10.32
N ARG A 309 -12.03 -21.93 -9.89
CA ARG A 309 -11.80 -22.20 -8.46
C ARG A 309 -11.41 -20.94 -7.66
N THR A 310 -10.67 -20.01 -8.25
CA THR A 310 -10.35 -18.74 -7.62
C THR A 310 -11.60 -17.90 -7.41
N VAL A 311 -12.46 -17.79 -8.43
CA VAL A 311 -13.76 -17.10 -8.33
C VAL A 311 -14.65 -17.71 -7.24
N GLU A 312 -14.73 -19.04 -7.19
CA GLU A 312 -15.54 -19.77 -6.20
C GLU A 312 -15.02 -19.56 -4.77
N ARG A 313 -13.70 -19.57 -4.54
CA ARG A 313 -13.12 -19.32 -3.22
C ARG A 313 -13.33 -17.88 -2.78
N LEU A 314 -13.21 -16.92 -3.69
CA LEU A 314 -13.48 -15.51 -3.38
C LEU A 314 -14.93 -15.31 -2.98
N ARG A 315 -15.89 -15.86 -3.76
CA ARG A 315 -17.31 -15.85 -3.43
C ARG A 315 -17.60 -16.47 -2.08
N ASN A 316 -17.06 -17.67 -1.83
CA ASN A 316 -17.24 -18.36 -0.55
C ASN A 316 -16.71 -17.55 0.64
N ALA A 317 -15.55 -16.92 0.51
CA ALA A 317 -15.01 -16.06 1.55
C ALA A 317 -15.93 -14.85 1.81
N TRP A 318 -16.47 -14.24 0.75
CA TRP A 318 -17.40 -13.12 0.88
C TRP A 318 -18.73 -13.54 1.55
N GLU A 319 -19.32 -14.65 1.12
CA GLU A 319 -20.56 -15.20 1.69
C GLU A 319 -20.44 -15.59 3.18
N LEU A 320 -19.21 -15.82 3.65
CA LEU A 320 -18.88 -16.18 5.04
C LEU A 320 -18.36 -15.02 5.87
N ASP A 321 -18.50 -13.77 5.38
CA ASP A 321 -18.07 -12.56 6.08
C ASP A 321 -16.59 -12.55 6.47
N VAL A 322 -15.71 -13.24 5.72
CA VAL A 322 -14.27 -13.12 5.91
C VAL A 322 -13.84 -11.68 5.61
N PRO A 323 -13.01 -11.03 6.43
CA PRO A 323 -12.49 -9.70 6.11
C PRO A 323 -11.53 -9.77 4.91
N ILE A 324 -12.08 -9.60 3.69
CA ILE A 324 -11.33 -9.70 2.44
C ILE A 324 -10.76 -8.33 2.08
N THR A 325 -9.47 -8.28 1.76
CA THR A 325 -8.80 -7.10 1.22
C THR A 325 -8.67 -7.20 -0.30
N PHE A 326 -8.74 -6.06 -0.97
CA PHE A 326 -8.31 -5.98 -2.36
C PHE A 326 -6.78 -6.08 -2.41
N SER A 327 -6.29 -7.10 -3.11
CA SER A 327 -4.88 -7.51 -3.09
C SER A 327 -4.52 -8.07 -4.44
N THR A 328 -3.54 -7.48 -5.11
CA THR A 328 -3.28 -7.81 -6.51
C THR A 328 -2.13 -8.78 -6.71
N ASP A 329 -1.10 -8.73 -5.86
CA ASP A 329 0.16 -9.44 -6.11
C ASP A 329 0.74 -9.08 -7.49
N ALA A 330 0.48 -7.83 -7.95
CA ALA A 330 0.86 -7.41 -9.28
C ALA A 330 2.38 -7.24 -9.37
N ASP A 331 2.99 -8.06 -10.17
CA ASP A 331 4.44 -8.16 -10.34
C ASP A 331 4.85 -8.31 -11.82
N TYR A 332 3.90 -8.24 -12.74
CA TYR A 332 4.13 -8.46 -14.16
C TYR A 332 3.92 -7.21 -15.01
N TYR A 333 4.60 -7.20 -16.14
CA TYR A 333 4.45 -6.20 -17.18
C TYR A 333 3.32 -6.61 -18.15
N VAL A 334 2.40 -5.68 -18.37
CA VAL A 334 1.35 -5.83 -19.39
C VAL A 334 1.55 -4.74 -20.43
N PRO A 335 1.82 -5.07 -21.69
CA PRO A 335 2.03 -4.07 -22.74
C PRO A 335 0.87 -3.09 -22.86
N GLY A 336 1.18 -1.79 -22.81
CA GLY A 336 0.19 -0.72 -22.93
C GLY A 336 -0.57 -0.39 -21.65
N MET A 337 -0.28 -1.04 -20.52
CA MET A 337 -0.90 -0.76 -19.22
C MET A 337 0.13 -0.28 -18.20
N THR A 338 -0.25 0.68 -17.39
CA THR A 338 0.48 1.07 -16.19
C THR A 338 0.25 0.07 -15.06
N ARG A 339 1.11 0.06 -14.02
CA ARG A 339 0.93 -0.78 -12.83
C ARG A 339 -0.44 -0.54 -12.16
N GLY A 340 -0.89 0.70 -12.11
CA GLY A 340 -2.19 1.05 -11.56
C GLY A 340 -3.36 0.51 -12.36
N GLU A 341 -3.31 0.59 -13.70
CA GLU A 341 -4.33 -0.01 -14.56
C GLU A 341 -4.37 -1.53 -14.44
N VAL A 342 -3.19 -2.18 -14.37
CA VAL A 342 -3.11 -3.62 -14.08
C VAL A 342 -3.78 -3.95 -12.74
N ALA A 343 -3.54 -3.15 -11.70
CA ALA A 343 -4.15 -3.36 -10.39
C ALA A 343 -5.69 -3.23 -10.45
N ILE A 344 -6.22 -2.24 -11.15
CA ILE A 344 -7.68 -2.07 -11.30
C ILE A 344 -8.32 -3.24 -12.05
N GLU A 345 -7.62 -3.90 -12.99
CA GLU A 345 -8.16 -5.07 -13.70
C GLU A 345 -8.57 -6.21 -12.76
N PHE A 346 -8.01 -6.29 -11.56
CA PHE A 346 -8.37 -7.32 -10.58
C PHE A 346 -9.84 -7.25 -10.14
N VAL A 347 -10.52 -6.12 -10.31
CA VAL A 347 -11.98 -6.01 -10.05
C VAL A 347 -12.80 -6.99 -10.91
N GLU A 348 -12.29 -7.40 -12.07
CA GLU A 348 -12.99 -8.34 -12.95
C GLU A 348 -13.22 -9.71 -12.30
N THR A 349 -12.28 -10.18 -11.48
CA THR A 349 -12.46 -11.44 -10.73
C THR A 349 -13.53 -11.29 -9.64
N TRP A 350 -13.59 -10.13 -8.98
CA TRP A 350 -14.61 -9.83 -7.98
C TRP A 350 -16.00 -9.72 -8.61
N LYS A 351 -16.11 -9.08 -9.77
CA LYS A 351 -17.36 -9.04 -10.57
C LYS A 351 -17.78 -10.46 -10.99
N ALA A 352 -16.84 -11.28 -11.46
CA ALA A 352 -17.09 -12.68 -11.81
C ALA A 352 -17.54 -13.52 -10.61
N ALA A 353 -17.09 -13.20 -9.39
CA ALA A 353 -17.56 -13.80 -8.15
C ALA A 353 -18.99 -13.34 -7.77
N GLY A 354 -19.55 -12.34 -8.45
CA GLY A 354 -20.88 -11.81 -8.16
C GLY A 354 -20.93 -10.90 -6.95
N ILE A 355 -19.78 -10.36 -6.53
CA ILE A 355 -19.67 -9.45 -5.38
C ILE A 355 -20.19 -8.06 -5.80
N PRO A 356 -21.08 -7.43 -5.03
CA PRO A 356 -21.61 -6.10 -5.32
C PRO A 356 -20.52 -5.04 -5.36
N ALA A 357 -20.69 -4.00 -6.18
CA ALA A 357 -19.76 -2.89 -6.31
C ALA A 357 -19.45 -2.20 -4.96
N SER A 358 -20.44 -2.09 -4.07
CA SER A 358 -20.26 -1.55 -2.71
C SER A 358 -19.28 -2.37 -1.87
N ASP A 359 -19.33 -3.70 -1.97
CA ASP A 359 -18.46 -4.58 -1.19
C ASP A 359 -17.05 -4.64 -1.79
N ILE A 360 -16.94 -4.58 -3.12
CA ILE A 360 -15.65 -4.42 -3.81
C ILE A 360 -15.00 -3.10 -3.36
N LEU A 361 -15.73 -2.00 -3.39
CA LEU A 361 -15.23 -0.70 -2.95
C LEU A 361 -14.81 -0.71 -1.48
N LYS A 362 -15.59 -1.38 -0.61
CA LYS A 362 -15.25 -1.56 0.81
C LYS A 362 -13.95 -2.35 0.99
N ALA A 363 -13.71 -3.39 0.18
CA ALA A 363 -12.45 -4.14 0.18
C ALA A 363 -11.26 -3.29 -0.27
N MET A 364 -11.46 -2.45 -1.30
CA MET A 364 -10.46 -1.52 -1.84
C MET A 364 -10.20 -0.30 -0.95
N THR A 365 -10.99 -0.09 0.09
CA THR A 365 -10.90 1.06 1.00
C THR A 365 -10.88 0.58 2.45
N ILE A 366 -12.00 0.55 3.14
CA ILE A 366 -12.15 0.35 4.59
C ILE A 366 -11.42 -0.90 5.09
N THR A 367 -11.61 -2.05 4.42
CA THR A 367 -10.96 -3.31 4.82
C THR A 367 -9.45 -3.22 4.59
N GLY A 368 -9.02 -2.63 3.48
CA GLY A 368 -7.61 -2.37 3.18
C GLY A 368 -6.94 -1.46 4.21
N TYR A 369 -7.59 -0.36 4.60
CA TYR A 369 -7.09 0.55 5.65
C TYR A 369 -6.96 -0.15 7.01
N ARG A 370 -7.92 -1.00 7.38
CA ARG A 370 -7.86 -1.81 8.62
C ARG A 370 -6.71 -2.82 8.58
N ALA A 371 -6.56 -3.55 7.47
CA ALA A 371 -5.47 -4.51 7.30
C ALA A 371 -4.09 -3.86 7.32
N SER A 372 -4.01 -2.60 6.89
CA SER A 372 -2.79 -1.78 6.88
C SER A 372 -2.51 -1.05 8.20
N GLU A 373 -3.36 -1.23 9.23
CA GLU A 373 -3.30 -0.54 10.53
C GLU A 373 -3.28 1.01 10.41
N THR A 374 -3.95 1.54 9.40
CA THR A 374 -4.00 2.99 9.13
C THR A 374 -5.39 3.60 9.28
N TYR A 375 -6.41 2.79 9.54
CA TYR A 375 -7.81 3.20 9.61
C TYR A 375 -8.10 4.28 10.66
N ASP A 376 -7.36 4.32 11.77
CA ASP A 376 -7.54 5.32 12.83
C ASP A 376 -7.00 6.71 12.44
N THR A 377 -6.18 6.78 11.38
CA THR A 377 -5.53 8.03 10.96
C THR A 377 -5.95 8.51 9.59
N ARG A 378 -6.49 7.63 8.72
CA ARG A 378 -6.89 7.92 7.34
C ARG A 378 -7.94 6.92 6.83
N GLY A 379 -8.42 7.06 5.61
CA GLY A 379 -9.35 6.11 4.97
C GLY A 379 -10.82 6.48 5.10
N ARG A 380 -11.12 7.57 5.81
CA ARG A 380 -12.45 8.19 5.83
C ARG A 380 -12.28 9.69 5.58
N ILE A 381 -13.29 10.31 4.98
CA ILE A 381 -13.30 11.76 4.76
C ILE A 381 -14.00 12.41 5.96
N GLU A 382 -13.26 12.52 7.07
CA GLU A 382 -13.74 12.99 8.36
C GLU A 382 -12.75 13.99 8.99
N PRO A 383 -13.23 15.02 9.73
CA PRO A 383 -12.38 15.98 10.41
C PRO A 383 -11.34 15.30 11.31
N GLY A 384 -10.09 15.77 11.23
CA GLY A 384 -8.95 15.25 12.00
C GLY A 384 -8.14 14.17 11.30
N LEU A 385 -8.70 13.47 10.32
CA LEU A 385 -7.98 12.43 9.56
C LEU A 385 -7.11 13.04 8.46
N VAL A 386 -6.08 12.31 8.06
CA VAL A 386 -5.20 12.67 6.94
C VAL A 386 -6.01 12.71 5.66
N ALA A 387 -5.81 13.77 4.88
CA ALA A 387 -6.59 14.05 3.69
C ALA A 387 -6.09 13.26 2.49
N ASP A 388 -6.60 12.03 2.37
CA ASP A 388 -6.44 11.14 1.23
C ASP A 388 -7.81 10.92 0.58
N LEU A 389 -7.99 11.39 -0.66
CA LEU A 389 -9.20 11.18 -1.42
C LEU A 389 -8.93 11.12 -2.93
N ILE A 390 -9.84 10.52 -3.65
CA ILE A 390 -9.86 10.50 -5.11
C ILE A 390 -11.21 10.98 -5.61
N ALA A 391 -11.29 11.34 -6.88
CA ALA A 391 -12.56 11.61 -7.55
C ALA A 391 -12.61 10.92 -8.91
N VAL A 392 -13.80 10.35 -9.20
CA VAL A 392 -14.08 9.60 -10.41
C VAL A 392 -15.39 10.07 -11.06
N PRO A 393 -15.60 9.90 -12.36
CA PRO A 393 -16.92 10.09 -12.96
C PRO A 393 -17.87 8.95 -12.55
N GLY A 394 -19.17 9.21 -12.55
CA GLY A 394 -20.15 8.20 -12.18
C GLY A 394 -20.26 7.91 -10.69
N ASN A 395 -20.83 6.77 -10.33
CA ASN A 395 -21.00 6.32 -8.94
C ASN A 395 -20.37 4.92 -8.76
N PRO A 396 -19.22 4.78 -8.09
CA PRO A 396 -18.53 3.50 -7.94
C PRO A 396 -19.29 2.49 -7.05
N LEU A 397 -20.33 2.91 -6.33
CA LEU A 397 -21.23 1.96 -5.62
C LEU A 397 -22.22 1.27 -6.57
N GLU A 398 -22.50 1.86 -7.73
CA GLU A 398 -23.39 1.31 -8.75
C GLU A 398 -22.57 0.58 -9.83
N ASP A 399 -21.47 1.18 -10.24
CA ASP A 399 -20.56 0.66 -11.25
C ASP A 399 -19.11 0.84 -10.81
N ILE A 400 -18.50 -0.25 -10.38
CA ILE A 400 -17.10 -0.25 -9.90
C ILE A 400 -16.11 0.14 -11.01
N ASP A 401 -16.46 -0.01 -12.28
CA ASP A 401 -15.62 0.38 -13.42
C ASP A 401 -15.40 1.90 -13.51
N ALA A 402 -16.17 2.71 -12.76
CA ALA A 402 -15.88 4.14 -12.57
C ALA A 402 -14.46 4.38 -12.01
N LEU A 403 -13.90 3.43 -11.27
CA LEU A 403 -12.53 3.51 -10.75
C LEU A 403 -11.43 3.41 -11.83
N ARG A 404 -11.78 3.02 -13.06
CA ARG A 404 -10.84 3.00 -14.20
C ARG A 404 -10.46 4.41 -14.67
N ASP A 405 -11.26 5.42 -14.31
CA ASP A 405 -11.08 6.80 -14.74
C ASP A 405 -10.93 7.76 -13.55
N VAL A 406 -9.86 7.62 -12.78
CA VAL A 406 -9.56 8.53 -11.68
C VAL A 406 -9.15 9.88 -12.24
N GLN A 407 -9.94 10.91 -11.98
CA GLN A 407 -9.73 12.28 -12.46
C GLN A 407 -8.97 13.16 -11.47
N PHE A 408 -9.04 12.86 -10.18
CA PHE A 408 -8.41 13.64 -9.12
C PHE A 408 -7.82 12.74 -8.05
N VAL A 409 -6.63 13.10 -7.55
CA VAL A 409 -5.96 12.42 -6.44
C VAL A 409 -5.39 13.46 -5.48
N LEU A 410 -5.87 13.43 -4.25
CA LEU A 410 -5.31 14.13 -3.10
C LEU A 410 -4.71 13.10 -2.15
N LYS A 411 -3.47 13.30 -1.75
CA LYS A 411 -2.80 12.46 -0.75
C LYS A 411 -2.02 13.32 0.22
N ASP A 412 -2.16 13.03 1.52
CA ASP A 412 -1.55 13.84 2.59
C ASP A 412 -1.90 15.33 2.46
N GLY A 413 -3.09 15.68 1.92
CA GLY A 413 -3.56 17.02 1.65
C GLY A 413 -2.93 17.72 0.45
N MET A 414 -2.13 17.03 -0.33
CA MET A 414 -1.50 17.54 -1.56
C MET A 414 -2.15 16.98 -2.81
N VAL A 415 -2.33 17.83 -3.84
CA VAL A 415 -2.91 17.44 -5.12
C VAL A 415 -1.83 16.80 -6.00
N PHE A 416 -2.00 15.53 -6.33
CA PHE A 416 -1.09 14.79 -7.21
C PHE A 416 -1.65 14.61 -8.63
N LYS A 417 -2.98 14.57 -8.78
CA LYS A 417 -3.65 14.44 -10.09
C LYS A 417 -4.85 15.36 -10.15
N GLN A 418 -5.05 16.04 -11.26
CA GLN A 418 -6.21 16.90 -11.50
C GLN A 418 -6.58 16.88 -13.00
N GLY A 419 -7.89 16.70 -13.29
CA GLY A 419 -8.38 16.57 -14.65
C GLY A 419 -7.74 15.39 -15.42
N GLY A 420 -7.47 14.28 -14.73
CA GLY A 420 -6.85 13.09 -15.31
C GLY A 420 -5.33 13.17 -15.50
N VAL A 421 -4.69 14.31 -15.19
CA VAL A 421 -3.25 14.53 -15.43
C VAL A 421 -2.52 14.72 -14.11
N MET A 422 -1.34 14.08 -13.97
CA MET A 422 -0.46 14.29 -12.82
C MET A 422 0.03 15.74 -12.79
N THR A 423 -0.05 16.38 -11.61
CA THR A 423 0.33 17.79 -11.46
C THR A 423 1.85 17.94 -11.36
N PRO A 424 2.48 18.83 -12.13
CA PRO A 424 3.93 19.01 -12.11
C PRO A 424 4.49 19.42 -10.74
N GLY A 425 3.73 20.16 -9.94
CA GLY A 425 4.12 20.63 -8.60
C GLY A 425 4.17 19.53 -7.54
N ALA A 426 3.61 18.35 -7.82
CA ALA A 426 3.60 17.21 -6.90
C ALA A 426 4.97 16.49 -6.78
N PHE A 427 5.94 16.85 -7.61
CA PHE A 427 7.18 16.08 -7.76
C PHE A 427 8.31 16.47 -6.82
N PHE A 428 8.22 17.56 -6.06
CA PHE A 428 9.30 17.93 -5.14
C PHE A 428 8.85 18.94 -4.09
N HIS A 429 8.82 18.52 -2.84
CA HIS A 429 8.44 19.41 -1.71
C HIS A 429 9.60 19.72 -0.77
N GLY A 430 10.75 19.06 -0.91
CA GLY A 430 11.99 19.41 -0.21
C GLY A 430 11.98 19.24 1.30
N GLY A 431 11.00 18.51 1.85
CA GLY A 431 10.92 18.28 3.28
C GLY A 431 9.95 17.15 3.65
N PRO A 432 10.03 16.64 4.89
CA PRO A 432 9.21 15.52 5.33
C PRO A 432 7.72 15.89 5.31
N VAL A 433 6.92 15.02 4.70
CA VAL A 433 5.47 15.12 4.66
C VAL A 433 4.91 14.74 6.04
N ASN A 434 3.95 15.53 6.55
CA ASN A 434 3.24 15.23 7.80
C ASN A 434 4.13 14.99 9.04
N GLY A 435 5.30 15.64 9.13
CA GLY A 435 6.18 15.53 10.28
C GLY A 435 6.87 14.16 10.40
N ALA A 436 6.99 13.42 9.29
CA ALA A 436 7.74 12.16 9.26
C ALA A 436 9.14 12.36 9.85
N ARG A 437 9.46 11.60 10.89
CA ARG A 437 10.81 11.60 11.47
C ARG A 437 11.70 10.74 10.60
N ILE A 438 12.73 11.34 10.03
CA ILE A 438 13.84 10.59 9.42
C ILE A 438 14.50 9.80 10.55
N ARG A 439 14.39 8.49 10.51
CA ARG A 439 15.13 7.58 11.36
C ARG A 439 16.14 6.82 10.54
#